data_a3009ec4aa68fb0dbb364d976cf1f2f8
#
_entry.id   a3009ec4aa68fb0dbb364d976cf1f2f8
#
_cell.length_a   1.000
_cell.length_b   1.000
_cell.length_c   1.000
_cell.angle_alpha   90.00
_cell.angle_beta   90.00
_cell.angle_gamma   90.00
#
_symmetry.space_group_name_H-M   'P 1'
#
loop_
_entity.id
_entity.type
_entity.pdbx_description
1 polymer ?
#
loop_
_entity_poly.entity_id
_entity_poly.type
_entity_poly.pdbx_seq_one_letter_code
_entity_poly.pdbx_strand_id
1 'polypeptide(L)'
;MAFYVLTLTAVPTAEEIKQRIEASIPGAQADVEDYTGGGDHFRATIISPAFAGRSRIEQHKLVYGVFGDEIGGPIHALSLKTLSQE
;
A
#
# COMPACT_ATOMS: atom_id res chain seq x y z
N MET A 1 -14.42 21.40 8.16
CA MET A 1 -15.08 20.26 8.36
C MET A 1 -15.65 19.58 7.17
N ALA A 2 -16.45 20.24 6.40
CA ALA A 2 -17.10 19.59 5.27
C ALA A 2 -16.15 19.16 4.18
N PHE A 3 -14.95 19.64 4.19
CA PHE A 3 -14.01 19.32 3.15
C PHE A 3 -13.57 17.87 3.11
N TYR A 4 -13.88 17.11 4.11
CA TYR A 4 -13.58 15.69 4.05
C TYR A 4 -14.24 14.99 2.90
N VAL A 5 -15.36 15.51 2.47
CA VAL A 5 -16.14 14.89 1.43
C VAL A 5 -15.32 14.70 0.17
N LEU A 6 -14.37 15.59 -0.05
CA LEU A 6 -13.58 15.56 -1.26
C LEU A 6 -12.72 14.31 -1.38
N THR A 7 -12.34 13.74 -0.23
CA THR A 7 -11.47 12.57 -0.27
C THR A 7 -12.21 11.29 -0.53
N LEU A 8 -13.53 11.30 -0.40
CA LEU A 8 -14.32 10.08 -0.53
C LEU A 8 -14.41 9.58 -1.96
N THR A 9 -14.22 10.47 -2.92
CA THR A 9 -14.33 10.11 -4.32
C THR A 9 -12.98 9.97 -5.00
N ALA A 10 -11.92 10.28 -4.31
CA ALA A 10 -10.60 10.27 -4.90
C ALA A 10 -9.96 8.90 -4.79
N VAL A 11 -9.25 8.50 -5.85
CA VAL A 11 -8.36 7.36 -5.80
C VAL A 11 -7.18 7.76 -4.92
N PRO A 12 -6.71 6.87 -4.02
CA PRO A 12 -5.55 7.19 -3.21
C PRO A 12 -4.33 7.52 -4.07
N THR A 13 -3.55 8.49 -3.62
CA THR A 13 -2.29 8.81 -4.29
C THR A 13 -1.20 7.86 -3.81
N ALA A 14 -0.08 7.84 -4.52
CA ALA A 14 1.06 7.04 -4.09
C ALA A 14 1.50 7.41 -2.67
N GLU A 15 1.45 8.70 -2.34
CA GLU A 15 1.81 9.15 -1.00
C GLU A 15 0.84 8.63 0.05
N GLU A 16 -0.44 8.63 -0.25
CA GLU A 16 -1.45 8.11 0.68
C GLU A 16 -1.31 6.61 0.88
N ILE A 17 -1.01 5.87 -0.19
CA ILE A 17 -0.78 4.44 -0.10
C ILE A 17 0.42 4.17 0.80
N LYS A 18 1.50 4.91 0.61
CA LYS A 18 2.69 4.82 1.44
C LYS A 18 2.35 5.05 2.91
N GLN A 19 1.63 6.12 3.20
CA GLN A 19 1.29 6.47 4.58
C GLN A 19 0.42 5.40 5.22
N ARG A 20 -0.54 4.86 4.49
CA ARG A 20 -1.42 3.83 5.03
C ARG A 20 -0.66 2.55 5.35
N ILE A 21 0.28 2.16 4.49
CA ILE A 21 1.11 0.99 4.74
C ILE A 21 1.96 1.21 5.99
N GLU A 22 2.61 2.36 6.06
CA GLU A 22 3.51 2.65 7.18
C GLU A 22 2.76 2.77 8.50
N ALA A 23 1.52 3.23 8.48
CA ALA A 23 0.70 3.34 9.68
C ALA A 23 0.16 2.00 10.15
N SER A 24 -0.01 1.04 9.24
CA SER A 24 -0.68 -0.22 9.54
C SER A 24 0.27 -1.37 9.81
N ILE A 25 1.46 -1.34 9.25
CA ILE A 25 2.43 -2.43 9.39
C ILE A 25 3.59 -1.94 10.26
N PRO A 26 3.83 -2.57 11.42
CA PRO A 26 4.85 -2.10 12.36
C PRO A 26 6.23 -2.02 11.70
N GLY A 27 6.88 -0.87 11.86
CA GLY A 27 8.23 -0.67 11.38
C GLY A 27 8.37 -0.60 9.87
N ALA A 28 7.26 -0.50 9.13
CA ALA A 28 7.33 -0.51 7.69
C ALA A 28 7.90 0.78 7.13
N GLN A 29 8.73 0.62 6.11
CA GLN A 29 9.18 1.71 5.25
C GLN A 29 8.71 1.36 3.85
N ALA A 30 7.92 2.23 3.26
CA ALA A 30 7.32 1.97 1.97
C ALA A 30 7.77 3.00 0.94
N ASP A 31 8.00 2.52 -0.27
CA ASP A 31 8.28 3.37 -1.42
C ASP A 31 7.24 3.01 -2.46
N VAL A 32 6.40 3.95 -2.82
CA VAL A 32 5.25 3.69 -3.71
C VAL A 32 5.33 4.63 -4.90
N GLU A 33 5.18 4.05 -6.08
CA GLU A 33 5.18 4.85 -7.31
C GLU A 33 3.95 4.52 -8.17
N ASP A 34 3.47 5.53 -8.86
CA ASP A 34 2.42 5.40 -9.87
C ASP A 34 3.13 5.19 -11.20
N TYR A 35 3.42 3.92 -11.53
CA TYR A 35 4.35 3.62 -12.60
C TYR A 35 3.75 3.78 -14.00
N THR A 36 2.43 3.89 -14.11
CA THR A 36 1.80 4.17 -15.40
C THR A 36 1.48 5.64 -15.59
N GLY A 37 1.49 6.41 -14.50
CA GLY A 37 1.10 7.80 -14.55
C GLY A 37 -0.39 8.03 -14.59
N GLY A 38 -1.19 6.97 -14.54
CA GLY A 38 -2.64 7.07 -14.62
C GLY A 38 -3.35 7.21 -13.29
N GLY A 39 -2.64 7.08 -12.20
CA GLY A 39 -3.22 7.24 -10.86
C GLY A 39 -3.98 6.02 -10.35
N ASP A 40 -3.84 4.87 -11.00
CA ASP A 40 -4.58 3.68 -10.59
C ASP A 40 -3.74 2.39 -10.57
N HIS A 41 -2.52 2.44 -11.10
CA HIS A 41 -1.60 1.29 -11.07
C HIS A 41 -0.36 1.69 -10.28
N PHE A 42 -0.11 1.01 -9.18
CA PHE A 42 0.96 1.37 -8.26
C PHE A 42 1.93 0.22 -8.06
N ARG A 43 3.16 0.57 -7.77
CA ARG A 43 4.19 -0.38 -7.40
C ARG A 43 4.74 0.04 -6.04
N ALA A 44 4.73 -0.88 -5.09
CA ALA A 44 5.20 -0.60 -3.75
C ALA A 44 6.33 -1.54 -3.37
N THR A 45 7.39 -0.98 -2.81
CA THR A 45 8.47 -1.74 -2.18
C THR A 45 8.39 -1.46 -0.70
N ILE A 46 8.26 -2.50 0.11
CA ILE A 46 8.02 -2.35 1.54
C ILE A 46 9.03 -3.18 2.31
N ILE A 47 9.71 -2.53 3.23
CA ILE A 47 10.67 -3.18 4.13
C ILE A 47 10.10 -3.09 5.53
N SER A 48 10.01 -4.22 6.23
CA SER A 48 9.50 -4.22 7.60
C SER A 48 10.02 -5.41 8.38
N PRO A 49 10.37 -5.21 9.66
CA PRO A 49 10.70 -6.34 10.53
C PRO A 49 9.50 -7.27 10.75
N ALA A 50 8.28 -6.78 10.53
CA ALA A 50 7.08 -7.61 10.67
C ALA A 50 7.03 -8.73 9.63
N PHE A 51 7.82 -8.62 8.56
CA PHE A 51 7.87 -9.65 7.51
C PHE A 51 8.82 -10.79 7.84
N ALA A 52 9.63 -10.65 8.87
CA ALA A 52 10.61 -11.69 9.22
C ALA A 52 9.91 -13.00 9.54
N GLY A 53 10.42 -14.09 8.98
CA GLY A 53 9.85 -15.41 9.26
C GLY A 53 8.56 -15.71 8.50
N ARG A 54 8.10 -14.79 7.64
CA ARG A 54 6.89 -15.00 6.86
C ARG A 54 7.23 -15.29 5.43
N SER A 55 6.42 -16.12 4.77
CA SER A 55 6.58 -16.38 3.34
C SER A 55 6.22 -15.12 2.56
N ARG A 56 6.63 -15.09 1.28
CA ARG A 56 6.27 -13.97 0.43
C ARG A 56 4.76 -13.78 0.35
N ILE A 57 4.03 -14.89 0.23
CA ILE A 57 2.57 -14.82 0.15
C ILE A 57 1.99 -14.20 1.41
N GLU A 58 2.49 -14.61 2.58
CA GLU A 58 2.02 -14.05 3.83
C GLU A 58 2.34 -12.57 3.95
N GLN A 59 3.53 -12.17 3.52
CA GLN A 59 3.92 -10.77 3.51
C GLN A 59 2.99 -9.95 2.63
N HIS A 60 2.70 -10.45 1.44
CA HIS A 60 1.81 -9.76 0.51
C HIS A 60 0.39 -9.67 1.07
N LYS A 61 -0.08 -10.70 1.75
CA LYS A 61 -1.41 -10.66 2.36
C LYS A 61 -1.52 -9.58 3.42
N LEU A 62 -0.46 -9.36 4.18
CA LEU A 62 -0.46 -8.28 5.17
C LEU A 62 -0.66 -6.93 4.49
N VAL A 63 0.02 -6.70 3.39
CA VAL A 63 -0.09 -5.42 2.69
C VAL A 63 -1.45 -5.26 2.04
N TYR A 64 -1.93 -6.29 1.34
CA TYR A 64 -3.24 -6.21 0.70
C TYR A 64 -4.34 -6.04 1.73
N GLY A 65 -4.16 -6.59 2.93
CA GLY A 65 -5.13 -6.42 4.01
C GLY A 65 -5.29 -4.98 4.47
N VAL A 66 -4.30 -4.14 4.26
CA VAL A 66 -4.39 -2.73 4.59
C VAL A 66 -5.47 -2.05 3.76
N PHE A 67 -5.63 -2.48 2.52
CA PHE A 67 -6.51 -1.82 1.56
C PHE A 67 -7.82 -2.56 1.35
N GLY A 68 -7.85 -3.87 1.56
CA GLY A 68 -9.07 -4.65 1.44
C GLY A 68 -9.71 -4.53 0.08
N ASP A 69 -10.96 -4.11 0.05
CA ASP A 69 -11.74 -4.05 -1.19
C ASP A 69 -11.30 -2.96 -2.15
N GLU A 70 -10.41 -2.08 -1.73
CA GLU A 70 -9.92 -1.03 -2.62
C GLU A 70 -9.04 -1.60 -3.73
N ILE A 71 -8.44 -2.77 -3.50
CA ILE A 71 -7.66 -3.44 -4.53
C ILE A 71 -8.62 -4.02 -5.57
N GLY A 72 -8.41 -3.66 -6.81
CA GLY A 72 -9.32 -4.04 -7.88
C GLY A 72 -10.45 -3.04 -8.10
N GLY A 73 -10.58 -2.09 -7.17
CA GLY A 73 -11.52 -0.98 -7.27
C GLY A 73 -10.75 0.30 -7.56
N PRO A 74 -10.77 1.28 -6.62
CA PRO A 74 -10.04 2.54 -6.81
C PRO A 74 -8.55 2.34 -7.04
N ILE A 75 -7.96 1.34 -6.38
CA ILE A 75 -6.60 0.93 -6.67
C ILE A 75 -6.71 -0.23 -7.65
N HIS A 76 -6.56 0.07 -8.93
CA HIS A 76 -6.79 -0.93 -9.97
C HIS A 76 -5.78 -2.08 -9.87
N ALA A 77 -4.53 -1.75 -9.65
CA ALA A 77 -3.48 -2.74 -9.48
C ALA A 77 -2.42 -2.23 -8.52
N LEU A 78 -1.94 -3.12 -7.67
CA LEU A 78 -0.86 -2.82 -6.73
C LEU A 78 0.14 -3.96 -6.78
N SER A 79 1.30 -3.70 -7.38
CA SER A 79 2.40 -4.65 -7.43
C SER A 79 3.25 -4.49 -6.19
N LEU A 80 3.66 -5.60 -5.59
CA LEU A 80 4.36 -5.57 -4.32
C LEU A 80 5.73 -6.22 -4.41
N LYS A 81 6.68 -5.60 -3.73
CA LYS A 81 7.95 -6.22 -3.38
C LYS A 81 8.13 -6.03 -1.89
N THR A 82 8.26 -7.12 -1.16
CA THR A 82 8.38 -7.07 0.29
C THR A 82 9.71 -7.66 0.74
N LEU A 83 10.31 -7.02 1.74
CA LEU A 83 11.60 -7.42 2.29
C LEU A 83 11.52 -7.36 3.79
N SER A 84 12.11 -8.36 4.46
CA SER A 84 12.21 -8.29 5.91
C SER A 84 13.43 -7.48 6.27
N GLN A 85 13.33 -6.77 7.38
CA GLN A 85 14.46 -6.04 7.94
C GLN A 85 14.85 -6.75 9.23
N GLU A 86 16.08 -7.17 9.28
CA GLU A 86 16.57 -7.93 10.45
C GLU A 86 17.66 -7.18 11.16
#